data_d13a250c2c4899886e2d16cb03f91961
#
_entry.id   d13a250c2c4899886e2d16cb03f91961
#
_cell.length_a   1.000
_cell.length_b   1.000
_cell.length_c   1.000
_cell.angle_alpha   90.00
_cell.angle_beta   90.00
_cell.angle_gamma   90.00
#
_symmetry.space_group_name_H-M   'P 1'
#
loop_
_entity.id
_entity.type
_entity.pdbx_description
1 polymer ?
#
loop_
_entity_poly.entity_id
_entity_poly.type
_entity_poly.pdbx_seq_one_letter_code
_entity_poly.pdbx_strand_id
1 'polypeptide(L)'
;MTAHPYLLRLAAGLALLLPAACTSPAPPAPNLTALFADALHCRGDFPDGRDRATAERLRAEGVEVLDRAPGETLDLLYRFATPLRIDGSLVNAVRVRGDSGVLVMAYAEGDLEDFARRQGATPHPAERAALDGFGELEVLYSRPLPPRPDLDESPPRLVIGRGIEAAAQAFRWGCRSYDG
;
A
#
# COMPACT_ATOMS: atom_id res chain seq x y z
N MET A 1 90.92 19.02 -6.30
CA MET A 1 89.99 20.16 -6.40
C MET A 1 88.73 19.63 -7.10
N THR A 2 87.70 19.26 -6.34
CA THR A 2 86.53 18.55 -6.85
C THR A 2 85.33 19.34 -6.42
N ALA A 3 84.58 19.84 -7.40
CA ALA A 3 83.34 20.56 -7.22
C ALA A 3 82.15 19.58 -7.22
N HIS A 4 81.30 19.67 -6.22
CA HIS A 4 80.04 18.95 -6.15
C HIS A 4 78.92 19.81 -6.69
N PRO A 5 78.03 19.30 -7.59
CA PRO A 5 76.80 19.97 -7.92
C PRO A 5 75.64 19.45 -7.04
N TYR A 6 74.90 20.37 -6.43
CA TYR A 6 73.68 20.12 -5.68
C TYR A 6 72.51 19.83 -6.66
N LEU A 7 71.91 18.64 -6.52
CA LEU A 7 70.69 18.28 -7.20
C LEU A 7 69.48 18.72 -6.34
N LEU A 8 68.78 19.77 -6.84
CA LEU A 8 67.48 20.19 -6.30
C LEU A 8 66.40 19.22 -6.76
N ARG A 9 65.81 18.48 -5.84
CA ARG A 9 64.60 17.66 -6.11
C ARG A 9 63.35 18.50 -5.85
N LEU A 10 62.67 18.94 -6.91
CA LEU A 10 61.33 19.51 -6.91
C LEU A 10 60.35 18.34 -6.75
N ALA A 11 59.71 18.20 -5.56
CA ALA A 11 58.58 17.33 -5.35
C ALA A 11 57.29 18.06 -5.75
N ALA A 12 56.75 17.74 -6.92
CA ALA A 12 55.43 18.23 -7.37
C ALA A 12 54.32 17.45 -6.62
N GLY A 13 53.70 18.10 -5.66
CA GLY A 13 52.53 17.57 -4.96
C GLY A 13 51.31 17.62 -5.83
N LEU A 14 50.86 16.47 -6.34
CA LEU A 14 49.61 16.33 -7.08
C LEU A 14 48.45 16.26 -6.09
N ALA A 15 47.75 17.36 -5.83
CA ALA A 15 46.55 17.40 -5.01
C ALA A 15 45.38 16.79 -5.83
N LEU A 16 45.02 15.56 -5.49
CA LEU A 16 43.81 14.89 -5.99
C LEU A 16 42.57 15.56 -5.37
N LEU A 17 41.92 16.46 -6.12
CA LEU A 17 40.59 16.97 -5.82
C LEU A 17 39.55 15.85 -6.10
N LEU A 18 39.18 15.09 -5.07
CA LEU A 18 38.04 14.19 -5.14
C LEU A 18 36.75 15.02 -5.21
N PRO A 19 35.89 14.85 -6.26
CA PRO A 19 34.61 15.48 -6.28
C PRO A 19 33.76 14.90 -5.14
N ALA A 20 33.33 15.76 -4.21
CA ALA A 20 32.33 15.40 -3.23
C ALA A 20 31.01 15.14 -3.97
N ALA A 21 30.70 13.87 -4.19
CA ALA A 21 29.40 13.47 -4.72
C ALA A 21 28.33 13.93 -3.70
N CYS A 22 27.58 14.98 -4.03
CA CYS A 22 26.38 15.36 -3.31
C CYS A 22 25.36 14.23 -3.47
N THR A 23 25.36 13.27 -2.57
CA THR A 23 24.29 12.31 -2.42
C THR A 23 23.07 13.07 -1.91
N SER A 24 22.12 13.37 -2.77
CA SER A 24 20.81 13.84 -2.33
C SER A 24 20.23 12.83 -1.34
N PRO A 25 19.75 13.26 -0.17
CA PRO A 25 19.11 12.35 0.75
C PRO A 25 17.94 11.67 0.05
N ALA A 26 17.85 10.34 0.17
CA ALA A 26 16.71 9.59 -0.33
C ALA A 26 15.41 10.17 0.29
N PRO A 27 14.33 10.29 -0.49
CA PRO A 27 13.06 10.73 0.07
C PRO A 27 12.68 9.83 1.24
N PRO A 28 12.09 10.40 2.32
CA PRO A 28 11.66 9.61 3.47
C PRO A 28 10.68 8.53 2.99
N ALA A 29 10.82 7.32 3.50
CA ALA A 29 9.87 6.24 3.21
C ALA A 29 8.45 6.69 3.59
N PRO A 30 7.44 6.41 2.75
CA PRO A 30 6.06 6.74 3.07
C PRO A 30 5.67 6.05 4.38
N ASN A 31 4.93 6.75 5.25
CA ASN A 31 4.44 6.13 6.47
C ASN A 31 3.37 5.07 6.14
N LEU A 32 3.24 4.05 6.97
CA LEU A 32 2.31 2.94 6.75
C LEU A 32 0.87 3.41 6.52
N THR A 33 0.42 4.39 7.28
CA THR A 33 -0.96 4.90 7.16
C THR A 33 -1.22 5.48 5.77
N ALA A 34 -0.29 6.29 5.25
CA ALA A 34 -0.43 6.87 3.91
C ALA A 34 -0.36 5.78 2.83
N LEU A 35 0.56 4.83 2.96
CA LEU A 35 0.74 3.72 2.02
C LEU A 35 -0.55 2.89 1.87
N PHE A 36 -1.13 2.45 3.00
CA PHE A 36 -2.35 1.67 2.97
C PHE A 36 -3.59 2.50 2.63
N ALA A 37 -3.64 3.77 3.04
CA ALA A 37 -4.73 4.66 2.62
C ALA A 37 -4.78 4.85 1.10
N ASP A 38 -3.63 5.02 0.46
CA ASP A 38 -3.58 5.17 -1.00
C ASP A 38 -4.00 3.88 -1.72
N ALA A 39 -3.56 2.71 -1.25
CA ALA A 39 -4.00 1.42 -1.78
C ALA A 39 -5.52 1.20 -1.60
N LEU A 40 -6.08 1.51 -0.42
CA LEU A 40 -7.50 1.38 -0.11
C LEU A 40 -8.39 2.33 -0.91
N HIS A 41 -7.83 3.37 -1.49
CA HIS A 41 -8.52 4.31 -2.38
C HIS A 41 -8.18 4.12 -3.86
N CYS A 42 -7.51 3.06 -4.24
CA CYS A 42 -6.98 2.85 -5.59
C CYS A 42 -6.09 4.00 -6.11
N ARG A 43 -5.45 4.78 -5.24
CA ARG A 43 -4.56 5.88 -5.65
C ARG A 43 -3.12 5.47 -5.86
N GLY A 44 -2.73 4.35 -5.27
CA GLY A 44 -1.37 3.82 -5.33
C GLY A 44 -1.37 2.30 -5.30
N ASP A 45 -0.19 1.74 -5.53
CA ASP A 45 0.00 0.30 -5.42
C ASP A 45 0.02 -0.12 -3.94
N PHE A 46 -0.43 -1.32 -3.68
CA PHE A 46 -0.23 -1.95 -2.37
C PHE A 46 1.21 -2.44 -2.25
N PRO A 47 1.78 -2.50 -1.03
CA PRO A 47 3.12 -3.05 -0.85
C PRO A 47 3.10 -4.55 -1.17
N ASP A 48 4.00 -5.00 -2.05
CA ASP A 48 4.11 -6.43 -2.35
C ASP A 48 4.75 -7.18 -1.18
N GLY A 49 3.94 -7.84 -0.39
CA GLY A 49 4.39 -8.65 0.74
C GLY A 49 5.10 -9.95 0.36
N ARG A 50 5.11 -10.34 -0.91
CA ARG A 50 5.92 -11.45 -1.44
C ARG A 50 7.36 -11.03 -1.71
N ASP A 51 7.60 -9.74 -1.97
CA ASP A 51 8.95 -9.22 -2.02
C ASP A 51 9.59 -9.24 -0.64
N ARG A 52 10.74 -9.90 -0.54
CA ARG A 52 11.43 -10.11 0.73
C ARG A 52 11.80 -8.80 1.44
N ALA A 53 12.33 -7.84 0.71
CA ALA A 53 12.76 -6.56 1.28
C ALA A 53 11.57 -5.76 1.81
N THR A 54 10.48 -5.75 1.08
CA THR A 54 9.21 -5.14 1.48
C THR A 54 8.63 -5.84 2.72
N ALA A 55 8.59 -7.17 2.74
CA ALA A 55 8.11 -7.93 3.90
C ALA A 55 8.95 -7.71 5.16
N GLU A 56 10.29 -7.64 5.04
CA GLU A 56 11.20 -7.36 6.16
C GLU A 56 10.98 -5.93 6.69
N ARG A 57 10.81 -4.93 5.83
CA ARG A 57 10.49 -3.55 6.21
C ARG A 57 9.15 -3.47 6.94
N LEU A 58 8.10 -4.04 6.38
CA LEU A 58 6.76 -4.06 6.99
C LEU A 58 6.79 -4.70 8.37
N ARG A 59 7.52 -5.82 8.52
CA ARG A 59 7.68 -6.50 9.81
C ARG A 59 8.40 -5.62 10.84
N ALA A 60 9.42 -4.88 10.43
CA ALA A 60 10.13 -3.95 11.31
C ALA A 60 9.22 -2.81 11.81
N GLU A 61 8.18 -2.47 11.03
CA GLU A 61 7.16 -1.47 11.36
C GLU A 61 5.93 -2.08 12.09
N GLY A 62 5.99 -3.37 12.50
CA GLY A 62 4.93 -4.04 13.25
C GLY A 62 3.79 -4.58 12.38
N VAL A 63 4.04 -4.86 11.10
CA VAL A 63 3.07 -5.49 10.20
C VAL A 63 3.43 -6.96 9.99
N GLU A 64 2.51 -7.86 10.35
CA GLU A 64 2.59 -9.26 9.97
C GLU A 64 2.03 -9.43 8.56
N VAL A 65 2.81 -10.03 7.66
CA VAL A 65 2.38 -10.35 6.29
C VAL A 65 2.15 -11.84 6.16
N LEU A 66 0.96 -12.22 5.75
CA LEU A 66 0.55 -13.61 5.54
C LEU A 66 0.17 -13.79 4.06
N ASP A 67 0.92 -14.60 3.32
CA ASP A 67 0.51 -15.09 2.00
C ASP A 67 -0.40 -16.30 2.19
N ARG A 68 -1.67 -16.17 1.81
CA ARG A 68 -2.71 -17.17 2.01
C ARG A 68 -2.88 -18.13 0.83
N ALA A 69 -2.26 -17.80 -0.31
CA ALA A 69 -2.25 -18.60 -1.52
C ALA A 69 -0.86 -18.59 -2.18
N PRO A 70 0.19 -19.09 -1.49
CA PRO A 70 1.55 -19.03 -2.00
C PRO A 70 1.69 -19.80 -3.31
N GLY A 71 2.24 -19.13 -4.32
CA GLY A 71 2.45 -19.71 -5.66
C GLY A 71 1.19 -19.75 -6.56
N GLU A 72 0.06 -19.27 -6.06
CA GLU A 72 -1.20 -19.20 -6.81
C GLU A 72 -1.61 -17.72 -7.04
N THR A 73 -2.91 -17.46 -6.97
CA THR A 73 -3.48 -16.12 -7.06
C THR A 73 -2.99 -15.21 -5.93
N LEU A 74 -3.06 -13.90 -6.12
CA LEU A 74 -2.71 -12.94 -5.09
C LEU A 74 -3.70 -13.04 -3.92
N ASP A 75 -3.22 -13.37 -2.72
CA ASP A 75 -4.01 -13.34 -1.49
C ASP A 75 -3.09 -13.04 -0.29
N LEU A 76 -2.89 -11.75 -0.04
CA LEU A 76 -2.05 -11.25 1.04
C LEU A 76 -2.88 -10.63 2.14
N LEU A 77 -2.58 -10.97 3.39
CA LEU A 77 -3.18 -10.37 4.57
C LEU A 77 -2.10 -9.66 5.39
N TYR A 78 -2.26 -8.36 5.58
CA TYR A 78 -1.42 -7.49 6.42
C TYR A 78 -2.13 -7.25 7.73
N ARG A 79 -1.59 -7.75 8.85
CA ARG A 79 -2.10 -7.49 10.20
C ARG A 79 -1.23 -6.46 10.89
N PHE A 80 -1.84 -5.47 11.50
CA PHE A 80 -1.15 -4.41 12.21
C PHE A 80 -1.08 -4.72 13.71
N ALA A 81 0.12 -4.69 14.29
CA ALA A 81 0.32 -4.84 15.74
C ALA A 81 -0.38 -3.68 16.49
N THR A 82 -0.41 -2.50 15.89
CA THR A 82 -1.21 -1.36 16.35
C THR A 82 -2.15 -0.94 15.23
N PRO A 83 -3.47 -0.88 15.47
CA PRO A 83 -4.43 -0.49 14.44
C PRO A 83 -4.10 0.86 13.81
N LEU A 84 -4.22 0.96 12.50
CA LEU A 84 -4.03 2.22 11.77
C LEU A 84 -5.32 3.03 11.77
N ARG A 85 -5.20 4.34 11.94
CA ARG A 85 -6.34 5.25 11.76
C ARG A 85 -6.36 5.76 10.33
N ILE A 86 -7.30 5.25 9.53
CA ILE A 86 -7.50 5.64 8.12
C ILE A 86 -8.93 6.13 7.96
N ASP A 87 -9.11 7.36 7.44
CA ASP A 87 -10.41 8.01 7.21
C ASP A 87 -11.34 8.00 8.44
N GLY A 88 -10.77 8.07 9.63
CA GLY A 88 -11.51 8.04 10.88
C GLY A 88 -11.95 6.66 11.35
N SER A 89 -11.68 5.57 10.61
CA SER A 89 -11.85 4.19 11.06
C SER A 89 -10.57 3.64 11.69
N LEU A 90 -10.71 2.67 12.58
CA LEU A 90 -9.60 1.87 13.10
C LEU A 90 -9.47 0.61 12.24
N VAL A 91 -8.34 0.48 11.55
CA VAL A 91 -8.04 -0.61 10.63
C VAL A 91 -7.07 -1.57 11.28
N ASN A 92 -7.52 -2.79 11.56
CA ASN A 92 -6.74 -3.84 12.21
C ASN A 92 -5.93 -4.67 11.21
N ALA A 93 -6.44 -4.78 9.99
CA ALA A 93 -5.77 -5.52 8.91
C ALA A 93 -6.20 -4.96 7.53
N VAL A 94 -5.38 -5.25 6.53
CA VAL A 94 -5.71 -5.04 5.12
C VAL A 94 -5.48 -6.35 4.39
N ARG A 95 -6.43 -6.76 3.55
CA ARG A 95 -6.28 -7.90 2.66
C ARG A 95 -6.26 -7.44 1.22
N VAL A 96 -5.38 -8.01 0.44
CA VAL A 96 -5.28 -7.81 -1.00
C VAL A 96 -5.57 -9.14 -1.67
N ARG A 97 -6.55 -9.15 -2.55
CA ARG A 97 -6.86 -10.30 -3.40
C ARG A 97 -6.86 -9.89 -4.85
N GLY A 98 -6.31 -10.75 -5.69
CA GLY A 98 -6.26 -10.55 -7.13
C GLY A 98 -6.47 -11.86 -7.86
N ASP A 99 -7.26 -11.77 -8.97
CA ASP A 99 -7.45 -12.82 -9.95
C ASP A 99 -7.65 -12.11 -11.30
N SER A 100 -8.88 -11.88 -11.76
CA SER A 100 -9.26 -11.03 -12.89
C SER A 100 -9.56 -9.58 -12.46
N GLY A 101 -8.89 -9.09 -11.44
CA GLY A 101 -9.04 -7.79 -10.82
C GLY A 101 -8.39 -7.77 -9.44
N VAL A 102 -8.34 -6.59 -8.81
CA VAL A 102 -7.77 -6.42 -7.48
C VAL A 102 -8.80 -5.88 -6.50
N LEU A 103 -8.89 -6.52 -5.33
CA LEU A 103 -9.64 -6.03 -4.17
C LEU A 103 -8.64 -5.76 -3.04
N VAL A 104 -8.49 -4.49 -2.66
CA VAL A 104 -7.76 -4.06 -1.46
C VAL A 104 -8.77 -3.71 -0.39
N MET A 105 -8.81 -4.43 0.72
CA MET A 105 -9.89 -4.38 1.69
C MET A 105 -9.39 -4.23 3.11
N ALA A 106 -9.79 -3.14 3.78
CA ALA A 106 -9.58 -2.91 5.20
C ALA A 106 -10.56 -3.72 6.04
N TYR A 107 -10.07 -4.27 7.14
CA TYR A 107 -10.87 -4.81 8.25
C TYR A 107 -10.93 -3.71 9.31
N ALA A 108 -12.08 -3.11 9.47
CA ALA A 108 -12.27 -1.92 10.27
C ALA A 108 -13.37 -2.11 11.33
N GLU A 109 -13.29 -1.29 12.37
CA GLU A 109 -14.30 -1.21 13.44
C GLU A 109 -14.95 0.17 13.46
N GLY A 110 -16.23 0.20 13.80
CA GLY A 110 -17.01 1.42 13.94
C GLY A 110 -18.39 1.37 13.30
N ASP A 111 -18.99 2.54 13.15
CA ASP A 111 -20.29 2.70 12.50
C ASP A 111 -20.11 2.73 10.97
N LEU A 112 -20.60 1.69 10.31
CA LEU A 112 -20.50 1.50 8.87
C LEU A 112 -21.28 2.58 8.09
N GLU A 113 -22.47 2.94 8.56
CA GLU A 113 -23.34 3.90 7.87
C GLU A 113 -22.76 5.32 7.96
N ASP A 114 -22.27 5.67 9.14
CA ASP A 114 -21.57 6.94 9.35
C ASP A 114 -20.29 7.01 8.50
N PHE A 115 -19.54 5.92 8.43
CA PHE A 115 -18.37 5.83 7.56
C PHE A 115 -18.75 6.00 6.08
N ALA A 116 -19.77 5.26 5.60
CA ALA A 116 -20.24 5.36 4.21
C ALA A 116 -20.68 6.79 3.86
N ARG A 117 -21.42 7.45 4.76
CA ARG A 117 -21.84 8.85 4.59
C ARG A 117 -20.63 9.79 4.49
N ARG A 118 -19.63 9.68 5.37
CA ARG A 118 -18.41 10.49 5.29
C ARG A 118 -17.62 10.27 4.00
N GLN A 119 -17.65 9.03 3.47
CA GLN A 119 -17.02 8.70 2.20
C GLN A 119 -17.83 9.15 0.96
N GLY A 120 -19.02 9.69 1.14
CA GLY A 120 -19.91 10.06 0.03
C GLY A 120 -20.36 8.84 -0.79
N ALA A 121 -20.39 7.65 -0.17
CA ALA A 121 -20.86 6.43 -0.80
C ALA A 121 -22.39 6.34 -0.75
N THR A 122 -23.00 5.80 -1.80
CA THR A 122 -24.44 5.59 -1.93
C THR A 122 -24.79 4.10 -1.78
N PRO A 123 -26.04 3.76 -1.41
CA PRO A 123 -26.49 2.38 -1.35
C PRO A 123 -26.16 1.63 -2.66
N HIS A 124 -25.60 0.45 -2.51
CA HIS A 124 -25.21 -0.42 -3.62
C HIS A 124 -26.41 -1.27 -4.07
N PRO A 125 -26.63 -1.49 -5.38
CA PRO A 125 -27.70 -2.36 -5.85
C PRO A 125 -27.60 -3.77 -5.27
N ALA A 126 -28.68 -4.26 -4.69
CA ALA A 126 -28.69 -5.56 -3.99
C ALA A 126 -28.31 -6.74 -4.91
N GLU A 127 -28.70 -6.68 -6.18
CA GLU A 127 -28.39 -7.71 -7.19
C GLU A 127 -26.90 -7.86 -7.50
N ARG A 128 -26.09 -6.86 -7.17
CA ARG A 128 -24.63 -6.86 -7.36
C ARG A 128 -23.84 -7.05 -6.07
N ALA A 129 -24.50 -6.98 -4.93
CA ALA A 129 -23.83 -6.90 -3.62
C ALA A 129 -22.82 -8.02 -3.36
N ALA A 130 -23.16 -9.26 -3.70
CA ALA A 130 -22.27 -10.42 -3.49
C ALA A 130 -21.15 -10.51 -4.55
N LEU A 131 -21.46 -10.15 -5.80
CA LEU A 131 -20.49 -10.22 -6.91
C LEU A 131 -19.36 -9.22 -6.70
N ASP A 132 -19.70 -8.02 -6.24
CA ASP A 132 -18.72 -6.95 -6.04
C ASP A 132 -17.79 -7.18 -4.84
N GLY A 133 -18.07 -8.14 -3.99
CA GLY A 133 -17.28 -8.48 -2.81
C GLY A 133 -16.42 -9.74 -2.91
N PHE A 134 -16.26 -10.36 -4.09
CA PHE A 134 -15.57 -11.66 -4.27
C PHE A 134 -16.08 -12.75 -3.29
N GLY A 135 -17.38 -12.72 -2.96
CA GLY A 135 -18.02 -13.71 -2.09
C GLY A 135 -17.67 -13.62 -0.59
N GLU A 136 -16.84 -12.65 -0.19
CA GLU A 136 -16.44 -12.47 1.23
C GLU A 136 -17.05 -11.24 1.88
N LEU A 137 -17.58 -10.36 1.08
CA LEU A 137 -18.14 -9.07 1.47
C LEU A 137 -19.52 -8.92 0.87
N GLU A 138 -20.51 -8.65 1.71
CA GLU A 138 -21.78 -8.09 1.25
C GLU A 138 -21.60 -6.58 1.09
N VAL A 139 -21.52 -6.10 -0.13
CA VAL A 139 -21.38 -4.68 -0.43
C VAL A 139 -22.71 -3.95 -0.20
N LEU A 140 -22.73 -3.03 0.76
CA LEU A 140 -23.92 -2.25 1.11
C LEU A 140 -23.90 -0.85 0.53
N TYR A 141 -22.72 -0.26 0.39
CA TYR A 141 -22.50 1.07 -0.17
C TYR A 141 -21.34 1.06 -1.14
N SER A 142 -21.40 1.92 -2.13
CA SER A 142 -20.28 2.12 -3.05
C SER A 142 -20.27 3.52 -3.66
N ARG A 143 -19.11 3.93 -4.16
CA ARG A 143 -18.98 5.08 -5.05
C ARG A 143 -17.90 4.83 -6.10
N PRO A 144 -18.02 5.42 -7.30
CA PRO A 144 -16.92 5.40 -8.27
C PRO A 144 -15.73 6.18 -7.72
N LEU A 145 -14.53 5.73 -8.06
CA LEU A 145 -13.28 6.44 -7.83
C LEU A 145 -12.79 7.05 -9.13
N PRO A 146 -11.87 8.04 -9.08
CA PRO A 146 -11.24 8.54 -10.29
C PRO A 146 -10.60 7.40 -11.09
N PRO A 147 -10.72 7.40 -12.43
CA PRO A 147 -10.06 6.42 -13.26
C PRO A 147 -8.54 6.52 -13.10
N ARG A 148 -7.88 5.37 -13.09
CA ARG A 148 -6.42 5.29 -13.17
C ARG A 148 -6.02 5.03 -14.62
N PRO A 149 -5.04 5.76 -15.20
CA PRO A 149 -4.64 5.57 -16.60
C PRO A 149 -4.01 4.20 -16.90
N ASP A 150 -3.52 3.53 -15.87
CA ASP A 150 -2.84 2.24 -15.89
C ASP A 150 -3.75 1.05 -15.54
N LEU A 151 -4.97 1.33 -15.15
CA LEU A 151 -6.01 0.34 -14.85
C LEU A 151 -7.16 0.54 -15.82
N ASP A 152 -7.71 -0.52 -16.25
CA ASP A 152 -8.65 -0.77 -17.32
C ASP A 152 -9.90 0.08 -17.53
N GLU A 153 -10.69 -0.35 -18.52
CA GLU A 153 -11.90 0.24 -19.08
C GLU A 153 -12.98 0.59 -18.05
N SER A 154 -12.94 -0.02 -16.85
CA SER A 154 -13.91 0.27 -15.79
C SER A 154 -13.29 1.08 -14.66
N PRO A 155 -13.85 2.27 -14.31
CA PRO A 155 -13.33 3.05 -13.19
C PRO A 155 -13.38 2.24 -11.90
N PRO A 156 -12.32 2.28 -11.08
CA PRO A 156 -12.31 1.60 -9.80
C PRO A 156 -13.40 2.11 -8.88
N ARG A 157 -13.78 1.31 -7.91
CA ARG A 157 -14.85 1.64 -6.97
C ARG A 157 -14.38 1.52 -5.53
N LEU A 158 -14.78 2.46 -4.69
CA LEU A 158 -14.81 2.27 -3.27
C LEU A 158 -16.03 1.40 -2.94
N VAL A 159 -15.81 0.29 -2.24
CA VAL A 159 -16.86 -0.59 -1.73
C VAL A 159 -16.83 -0.61 -0.21
N ILE A 160 -17.99 -0.64 0.42
CA ILE A 160 -18.17 -0.65 1.89
C ILE A 160 -19.27 -1.64 2.21
N GLY A 161 -19.01 -2.52 3.18
CA GLY A 161 -19.99 -3.54 3.50
C GLY A 161 -19.64 -4.36 4.74
N ARG A 162 -20.30 -5.50 4.88
CA ARG A 162 -20.10 -6.44 5.99
C ARG A 162 -19.42 -7.70 5.48
N GLY A 163 -18.45 -8.20 6.25
CA GLY A 163 -17.93 -9.53 6.02
C GLY A 163 -18.97 -10.58 6.35
N ILE A 164 -19.07 -11.65 5.58
CA ILE A 164 -20.06 -12.73 5.78
C ILE A 164 -19.95 -13.35 7.18
N GLU A 165 -18.75 -13.34 7.79
CA GLU A 165 -18.48 -13.89 9.12
C GLU A 165 -18.11 -12.79 10.15
N ALA A 166 -18.42 -11.52 9.90
CA ALA A 166 -17.94 -10.43 10.73
C ALA A 166 -18.80 -10.24 12.00
N ALA A 167 -18.14 -9.85 13.10
CA ALA A 167 -18.82 -9.39 14.32
C ALA A 167 -19.68 -8.15 14.02
N ALA A 168 -20.73 -7.93 14.81
CA ALA A 168 -21.76 -6.91 14.55
C ALA A 168 -21.25 -5.46 14.40
N GLN A 169 -20.07 -5.12 14.93
CA GLN A 169 -19.46 -3.79 14.83
C GLN A 169 -18.30 -3.74 13.84
N ALA A 170 -17.96 -4.88 13.20
CA ALA A 170 -16.90 -4.92 12.21
C ALA A 170 -17.47 -4.69 10.82
N PHE A 171 -16.80 -3.86 10.05
CA PHE A 171 -17.12 -3.65 8.64
C PHE A 171 -15.85 -3.72 7.80
N ARG A 172 -16.03 -3.82 6.50
CA ARG A 172 -14.95 -3.87 5.52
C ARG A 172 -15.16 -2.78 4.50
N TRP A 173 -14.06 -2.19 4.05
CA TRP A 173 -14.11 -1.17 3.02
C TRP A 173 -12.81 -1.15 2.22
N GLY A 174 -12.85 -0.67 1.02
CA GLY A 174 -11.64 -0.51 0.23
C GLY A 174 -11.89 -0.36 -1.26
N CYS A 175 -10.82 -0.53 -1.98
CA CYS A 175 -10.76 -0.36 -3.42
C CYS A 175 -11.04 -1.69 -4.13
N ARG A 176 -11.88 -1.62 -5.17
CA ARG A 176 -12.04 -2.67 -6.14
C ARG A 176 -11.76 -2.13 -7.55
N SER A 177 -10.85 -2.78 -8.25
CA SER A 177 -10.59 -2.58 -9.67
C SER A 177 -10.75 -3.90 -10.42
N TYR A 178 -11.14 -3.82 -11.69
CA TYR A 178 -11.15 -4.96 -12.59
C TYR A 178 -10.06 -4.76 -13.63
N ASP A 179 -9.33 -5.81 -13.90
CA ASP A 179 -8.57 -5.94 -15.13
C ASP A 179 -9.57 -6.41 -16.18
N GLY A 180 -9.93 -5.57 -17.16
CA GLY A 180 -10.96 -5.81 -18.14
C GLY A 180 -10.71 -6.99 -19.06
#